data_b13b0f8a8f0b26fee6db4262ab869e12
#
_entry.id   b13b0f8a8f0b26fee6db4262ab869e12
#
_cell.length_a   1.000
_cell.length_b   1.000
_cell.length_c   1.000
_cell.angle_alpha   90.00
_cell.angle_beta   90.00
_cell.angle_gamma   90.00
#
_symmetry.space_group_name_H-M   'P 1'
#
loop_
_entity.id
_entity.type
_entity.pdbx_description
1 polymer ?
#
loop_
_entity_poly.entity_id
_entity_poly.type
_entity_poly.pdbx_seq_one_letter_code
_entity_poly.pdbx_strand_id
1 'polypeptide(L)'
;MGKDVIIACDFADKKACLEFLDKFEGKKPFVKIGMELFYAEGPEIVREIKARGHKIFLDLKLHDIPNTVKKSMAVLSRLDIDMCNLHAAGTAAMMTAAIEGLTREDGTRPLLIAVTQLTSTSEEAMHKDLLISGKMEDVVMHYAKNAKNAGLDGVVCSPLEAAAVHGACGKSFLTVTPGIRFADGDKGDQSRVTTPERAKETGSDYIVVGRPITAAADPAAAYERCVREFIG
;
A
#
# COMPACT_ATOMS: atom_id res chain seq x y z
N MET A 1 0.08 -10.60 12.55
CA MET A 1 -1.02 -10.07 11.70
C MET A 1 -1.27 -11.08 10.59
N GLY A 2 -2.55 -11.28 10.19
CA GLY A 2 -2.88 -12.21 9.13
C GLY A 2 -2.71 -11.57 7.74
N LYS A 3 -2.67 -12.40 6.70
CA LYS A 3 -2.70 -11.97 5.30
C LYS A 3 -4.04 -11.33 4.96
N ASP A 4 -4.07 -10.30 4.10
CA ASP A 4 -5.31 -9.68 3.64
C ASP A 4 -5.18 -9.16 2.20
N VAL A 5 -6.33 -9.00 1.53
CA VAL A 5 -6.45 -8.47 0.16
C VAL A 5 -6.98 -7.05 0.23
N ILE A 6 -6.22 -6.09 -0.31
CA ILE A 6 -6.58 -4.68 -0.36
C ILE A 6 -7.03 -4.32 -1.78
N ILE A 7 -8.26 -3.83 -1.93
CA ILE A 7 -8.78 -3.38 -3.23
C ILE A 7 -8.31 -1.93 -3.48
N ALA A 8 -7.63 -1.70 -4.59
CA ALA A 8 -7.27 -0.34 -5.00
C ALA A 8 -8.48 0.37 -5.61
N CYS A 9 -9.10 1.27 -4.85
CA CYS A 9 -10.22 2.09 -5.28
C CYS A 9 -9.72 3.35 -6.00
N ASP A 10 -9.13 3.16 -7.19
CA ASP A 10 -8.64 4.23 -8.05
C ASP A 10 -9.80 4.67 -8.98
N PHE A 11 -10.75 5.44 -8.41
CA PHE A 11 -11.92 5.99 -9.08
C PHE A 11 -11.80 7.50 -9.20
N ALA A 12 -12.39 8.07 -10.26
CA ALA A 12 -12.33 9.50 -10.53
C ALA A 12 -13.15 10.34 -9.54
N ASP A 13 -14.20 9.76 -8.94
CA ASP A 13 -15.11 10.46 -8.03
C ASP A 13 -15.72 9.52 -6.96
N LYS A 14 -16.32 10.14 -5.96
CA LYS A 14 -16.99 9.49 -4.84
C LYS A 14 -18.11 8.57 -5.29
N LYS A 15 -18.94 9.02 -6.23
CA LYS A 15 -20.13 8.28 -6.67
C LYS A 15 -19.72 6.93 -7.25
N ALA A 16 -18.78 6.92 -8.19
CA ALA A 16 -18.27 5.69 -8.80
C ALA A 16 -17.66 4.75 -7.75
N CYS A 17 -16.89 5.29 -6.80
CA CYS A 17 -16.31 4.49 -5.73
C CYS A 17 -17.37 3.85 -4.83
N LEU A 18 -18.38 4.60 -4.39
CA LEU A 18 -19.40 4.09 -3.50
C LEU A 18 -20.33 3.08 -4.19
N GLU A 19 -20.74 3.32 -5.44
CA GLU A 19 -21.49 2.37 -6.27
C GLU A 19 -20.72 1.06 -6.49
N PHE A 20 -19.38 1.14 -6.61
CA PHE A 20 -18.54 -0.05 -6.65
C PHE A 20 -18.57 -0.83 -5.32
N LEU A 21 -18.43 -0.14 -4.19
CA LEU A 21 -18.44 -0.77 -2.86
C LEU A 21 -19.79 -1.38 -2.50
N ASP A 22 -20.90 -0.84 -3.01
CA ASP A 22 -22.25 -1.38 -2.82
C ASP A 22 -22.42 -2.78 -3.44
N LYS A 23 -21.59 -3.19 -4.40
CA LYS A 23 -21.61 -4.52 -5.02
C LYS A 23 -21.16 -5.65 -4.09
N PHE A 24 -20.60 -5.36 -2.92
CA PHE A 24 -20.05 -6.38 -2.01
C PHE A 24 -21.03 -6.93 -0.97
N GLU A 25 -22.33 -6.59 -1.03
CA GLU A 25 -23.44 -7.20 -0.27
C GLU A 25 -23.11 -7.53 1.19
N GLY A 26 -22.75 -6.52 2.00
CA GLY A 26 -22.46 -6.69 3.43
C GLY A 26 -21.02 -7.10 3.76
N LYS A 27 -20.22 -7.53 2.80
CA LYS A 27 -18.78 -7.70 2.98
C LYS A 27 -18.11 -6.34 3.06
N LYS A 28 -17.04 -6.27 3.84
CA LYS A 28 -16.28 -5.03 4.07
C LYS A 28 -14.82 -5.22 3.69
N PRO A 29 -14.49 -5.31 2.37
CA PRO A 29 -13.11 -5.42 1.94
C PRO A 29 -12.24 -4.33 2.53
N PHE A 30 -10.98 -4.63 2.77
CA PHE A 30 -9.97 -3.61 3.01
C PHE A 30 -9.72 -2.86 1.70
N VAL A 31 -9.81 -1.54 1.70
CA VAL A 31 -9.69 -0.72 0.50
C VAL A 31 -8.53 0.27 0.59
N LYS A 32 -7.90 0.53 -0.55
CA LYS A 32 -6.90 1.58 -0.70
C LYS A 32 -7.53 2.79 -1.39
N ILE A 33 -7.42 3.95 -0.75
CA ILE A 33 -7.77 5.24 -1.34
C ILE A 33 -6.46 5.88 -1.81
N GLY A 34 -6.31 6.04 -3.12
CA GLY A 34 -5.14 6.68 -3.73
C GLY A 34 -5.27 8.19 -3.88
N MET A 35 -4.24 8.81 -4.46
CA MET A 35 -4.14 10.26 -4.63
C MET A 35 -5.29 10.81 -5.47
N GLU A 36 -5.68 10.15 -6.58
CA GLU A 36 -6.73 10.62 -7.48
C GLU A 36 -8.04 10.88 -6.73
N LEU A 37 -8.59 9.85 -6.09
CA LEU A 37 -9.85 9.94 -5.37
C LEU A 37 -9.76 10.88 -4.16
N PHE A 38 -8.63 10.84 -3.43
CA PHE A 38 -8.45 11.69 -2.26
C PHE A 38 -8.34 13.18 -2.62
N TYR A 39 -7.63 13.52 -3.70
CA TYR A 39 -7.52 14.92 -4.15
C TYR A 39 -8.79 15.44 -4.80
N ALA A 40 -9.60 14.56 -5.43
CA ALA A 40 -10.90 14.94 -5.96
C ALA A 40 -11.93 15.24 -4.85
N GLU A 41 -11.96 14.41 -3.79
CA GLU A 41 -13.06 14.40 -2.81
C GLU A 41 -12.64 14.85 -1.40
N GLY A 42 -11.34 15.01 -1.15
CA GLY A 42 -10.80 15.39 0.15
C GLY A 42 -11.00 14.31 1.24
N PRO A 43 -10.85 14.68 2.52
CA PRO A 43 -10.94 13.73 3.62
C PRO A 43 -12.36 13.17 3.87
N GLU A 44 -13.39 13.75 3.24
CA GLU A 44 -14.76 13.32 3.42
C GLU A 44 -15.01 11.91 2.85
N ILE A 45 -14.39 11.57 1.73
CA ILE A 45 -14.48 10.21 1.17
C ILE A 45 -13.94 9.15 2.14
N VAL A 46 -12.88 9.48 2.88
CA VAL A 46 -12.31 8.58 3.89
C VAL A 46 -13.32 8.32 5.01
N ARG A 47 -13.95 9.38 5.55
CA ARG A 47 -14.96 9.26 6.60
C ARG A 47 -16.17 8.45 6.16
N GLU A 48 -16.64 8.67 4.95
CA GLU A 48 -17.81 7.98 4.41
C GLU A 48 -17.54 6.48 4.20
N ILE A 49 -16.39 6.12 3.64
CA ILE A 49 -15.99 4.72 3.47
C ILE A 49 -15.76 4.05 4.83
N LYS A 50 -15.17 4.77 5.79
CA LYS A 50 -14.98 4.27 7.16
C LYS A 50 -16.32 4.04 7.86
N ALA A 51 -17.29 4.96 7.73
CA ALA A 51 -18.64 4.83 8.29
C ALA A 51 -19.40 3.62 7.73
N ARG A 52 -19.07 3.14 6.52
CA ARG A 52 -19.59 1.91 5.93
C ARG A 52 -18.92 0.64 6.50
N GLY A 53 -17.91 0.78 7.37
CA GLY A 53 -17.24 -0.32 8.08
C GLY A 53 -16.03 -0.91 7.36
N HIS A 54 -15.53 -0.27 6.32
CA HIS A 54 -14.31 -0.72 5.64
C HIS A 54 -13.04 -0.37 6.41
N LYS A 55 -12.02 -1.22 6.33
CA LYS A 55 -10.64 -0.82 6.64
C LYS A 55 -10.09 0.01 5.48
N ILE A 56 -9.25 1.01 5.80
CA ILE A 56 -8.70 1.95 4.81
C ILE A 56 -7.19 2.02 4.87
N PHE A 57 -6.56 1.74 3.72
CA PHE A 57 -5.18 2.11 3.42
C PHE A 57 -5.20 3.44 2.65
N LEU A 58 -4.75 4.53 3.27
CA LEU A 58 -4.65 5.84 2.62
C LEU A 58 -3.27 5.99 1.97
N ASP A 59 -3.25 5.87 0.65
CA ASP A 59 -2.04 5.73 -0.19
C ASP A 59 -1.66 7.07 -0.85
N LEU A 60 -1.17 8.03 -0.06
CA LEU A 60 -0.80 9.37 -0.52
C LEU A 60 0.72 9.56 -0.73
N LYS A 61 1.54 8.60 -0.31
CA LYS A 61 2.99 8.57 -0.53
C LYS A 61 3.69 9.87 -0.13
N LEU A 62 3.49 10.33 1.12
CA LEU A 62 4.05 11.59 1.59
C LEU A 62 5.58 11.62 1.41
N HIS A 63 6.07 12.75 0.86
CA HIS A 63 7.49 12.98 0.68
C HIS A 63 7.76 14.49 0.71
N ASP A 64 8.24 14.98 1.84
CA ASP A 64 8.53 16.40 2.08
C ASP A 64 9.54 16.53 3.26
N ILE A 65 9.92 17.73 3.63
CA ILE A 65 10.76 17.94 4.81
C ILE A 65 10.10 17.39 6.09
N PRO A 66 10.89 16.93 7.09
CA PRO A 66 10.36 16.22 8.25
C PRO A 66 9.20 16.92 8.96
N ASN A 67 9.29 18.25 9.17
CA ASN A 67 8.23 18.98 9.86
C ASN A 67 6.91 19.04 9.09
N THR A 68 6.95 19.15 7.76
CA THR A 68 5.76 19.12 6.90
C THR A 68 5.09 17.75 6.97
N VAL A 69 5.88 16.67 6.85
CA VAL A 69 5.38 15.30 6.95
C VAL A 69 4.79 15.02 8.33
N LYS A 70 5.47 15.45 9.43
CA LYS A 70 4.93 15.34 10.79
C LYS A 70 3.54 15.97 10.93
N LYS A 71 3.39 17.22 10.47
CA LYS A 71 2.11 17.94 10.55
C LYS A 71 1.02 17.27 9.68
N SER A 72 1.37 16.83 8.49
CA SER A 72 0.46 16.11 7.59
C SER A 72 0.00 14.80 8.21
N MET A 73 0.89 14.01 8.79
CA MET A 73 0.57 12.76 9.48
C MET A 73 -0.33 13.00 10.70
N ALA A 74 -0.16 14.10 11.44
CA ALA A 74 -1.06 14.49 12.53
C ALA A 74 -2.48 14.82 12.05
N VAL A 75 -2.65 15.29 10.82
CA VAL A 75 -3.97 15.43 10.19
C VAL A 75 -4.54 14.06 9.83
N LEU A 76 -3.74 13.20 9.20
CA LEU A 76 -4.17 11.85 8.79
C LEU A 76 -4.55 10.97 9.99
N SER A 77 -3.88 11.11 11.14
CA SER A 77 -4.17 10.34 12.35
C SER A 77 -5.62 10.51 12.86
N ARG A 78 -6.27 11.63 12.50
CA ARG A 78 -7.66 11.95 12.89
C ARG A 78 -8.73 11.38 11.96
N LEU A 79 -8.33 10.75 10.85
CA LEU A 79 -9.25 10.20 9.84
C LEU A 79 -9.67 8.76 10.12
N ASP A 80 -9.24 8.18 11.25
CA ASP A 80 -9.52 6.79 11.65
C ASP A 80 -9.16 5.76 10.56
N ILE A 81 -8.08 6.01 9.82
CA ILE A 81 -7.52 5.09 8.85
C ILE A 81 -6.78 3.94 9.53
N ASP A 82 -6.64 2.81 8.84
CA ASP A 82 -5.97 1.61 9.37
C ASP A 82 -4.50 1.52 8.93
N MET A 83 -4.17 2.12 7.79
CA MET A 83 -2.81 2.13 7.21
C MET A 83 -2.60 3.40 6.39
N CYS A 84 -1.39 3.94 6.40
CA CYS A 84 -0.94 4.97 5.46
C CYS A 84 0.52 4.77 5.07
N ASN A 85 1.02 5.58 4.14
CA ASN A 85 2.38 5.45 3.64
C ASN A 85 3.09 6.79 3.41
N LEU A 86 4.39 6.66 3.22
CA LEU A 86 5.34 7.68 2.79
C LEU A 86 6.40 7.05 1.87
N HIS A 87 7.28 7.86 1.28
CA HIS A 87 8.44 7.34 0.54
C HIS A 87 9.65 7.12 1.46
N ALA A 88 10.30 5.94 1.37
CA ALA A 88 11.52 5.62 2.10
C ALA A 88 12.70 6.55 1.71
N ALA A 89 12.69 7.07 0.47
CA ALA A 89 13.69 8.02 -0.03
C ALA A 89 13.75 9.35 0.75
N GLY A 90 12.72 9.66 1.58
CA GLY A 90 12.68 10.87 2.41
C GLY A 90 13.60 10.86 3.63
N THR A 91 14.44 9.84 3.79
CA THR A 91 15.40 9.65 4.89
C THR A 91 14.80 9.24 6.24
N ALA A 92 15.65 8.79 7.15
CA ALA A 92 15.26 8.37 8.49
C ALA A 92 14.62 9.52 9.29
N ALA A 93 15.11 10.74 9.13
CA ALA A 93 14.59 11.93 9.83
C ALA A 93 13.11 12.19 9.46
N MET A 94 12.76 12.10 8.17
CA MET A 94 11.37 12.25 7.72
C MET A 94 10.49 11.11 8.24
N MET A 95 10.96 9.87 8.19
CA MET A 95 10.22 8.70 8.66
C MET A 95 9.94 8.75 10.17
N THR A 96 10.94 9.13 10.99
CA THR A 96 10.77 9.32 12.43
C THR A 96 9.77 10.42 12.74
N ALA A 97 9.89 11.58 12.08
CA ALA A 97 8.95 12.69 12.22
C ALA A 97 7.51 12.30 11.83
N ALA A 98 7.37 11.42 10.82
CA ALA A 98 6.06 10.88 10.43
C ALA A 98 5.41 10.06 11.54
N ILE A 99 6.16 9.18 12.21
CA ILE A 99 5.68 8.40 13.36
C ILE A 99 5.21 9.32 14.49
N GLU A 100 6.03 10.32 14.83
CA GLU A 100 5.68 11.30 15.87
C GLU A 100 4.36 12.00 15.56
N GLY A 101 4.17 12.43 14.30
CA GLY A 101 2.93 13.09 13.87
C GLY A 101 1.72 12.16 13.83
N LEU A 102 1.91 10.90 13.44
CA LEU A 102 0.85 9.92 13.28
C LEU A 102 0.36 9.34 14.62
N THR A 103 1.22 9.35 15.64
CA THR A 103 0.90 8.81 16.97
C THR A 103 -0.05 9.77 17.71
N ARG A 104 -1.21 9.23 18.13
CA ARG A 104 -2.24 9.95 18.89
C ARG A 104 -1.80 10.14 20.34
N GLU A 105 -2.52 10.97 21.08
CA GLU A 105 -2.26 11.23 22.51
C GLU A 105 -2.34 9.98 23.39
N ASP A 106 -3.16 9.01 23.01
CA ASP A 106 -3.30 7.71 23.67
C ASP A 106 -2.19 6.69 23.31
N GLY A 107 -1.22 7.10 22.49
CA GLY A 107 -0.12 6.26 22.02
C GLY A 107 -0.49 5.34 20.84
N THR A 108 -1.74 5.33 20.38
CA THR A 108 -2.16 4.53 19.21
C THR A 108 -1.84 5.23 17.90
N ARG A 109 -1.65 4.46 16.84
CA ARG A 109 -1.53 4.98 15.47
C ARG A 109 -1.95 3.93 14.44
N PRO A 110 -2.37 4.34 13.24
CA PRO A 110 -2.48 3.43 12.11
C PRO A 110 -1.11 2.85 11.72
N LEU A 111 -1.12 1.77 10.95
CA LEU A 111 0.11 1.23 10.38
C LEU A 111 0.75 2.27 9.45
N LEU A 112 2.05 2.47 9.59
CA LEU A 112 2.86 3.33 8.73
C LEU A 112 3.87 2.49 7.95
N ILE A 113 3.77 2.51 6.63
CA ILE A 113 4.66 1.75 5.75
C ILE A 113 5.39 2.68 4.77
N ALA A 114 6.58 2.28 4.32
CA ALA A 114 7.37 3.07 3.39
C ALA A 114 7.39 2.46 1.99
N VAL A 115 7.15 3.27 0.96
CA VAL A 115 7.36 2.87 -0.43
C VAL A 115 8.87 2.82 -0.70
N THR A 116 9.38 1.66 -1.11
CA THR A 116 10.79 1.46 -1.44
C THR A 116 11.12 2.05 -2.81
N GLN A 117 11.01 1.24 -3.87
CA GLN A 117 11.03 1.72 -5.25
C GLN A 117 9.70 1.36 -5.91
N LEU A 118 9.20 2.26 -6.76
CA LEU A 118 7.96 1.99 -7.50
C LEU A 118 8.15 0.79 -8.42
N THR A 119 7.14 -0.07 -8.52
CA THR A 119 7.20 -1.26 -9.39
C THR A 119 7.29 -0.93 -10.89
N SER A 120 7.04 0.32 -11.27
CA SER A 120 7.25 0.87 -12.61
C SER A 120 8.67 1.36 -12.87
N THR A 121 9.49 1.58 -11.82
CA THR A 121 10.88 2.03 -11.97
C THR A 121 11.77 0.86 -12.37
N SER A 122 12.41 0.95 -13.52
CA SER A 122 13.45 0.02 -13.94
C SER A 122 14.79 0.35 -13.27
N GLU A 123 15.72 -0.61 -13.22
CA GLU A 123 17.08 -0.37 -12.72
C GLU A 123 17.82 0.67 -13.56
N GLU A 124 17.59 0.68 -14.87
CA GLU A 124 18.15 1.70 -15.77
C GLU A 124 17.63 3.11 -15.41
N ALA A 125 16.33 3.27 -15.23
CA ALA A 125 15.76 4.56 -14.83
C ALA A 125 16.24 5.00 -13.43
N MET A 126 16.38 4.04 -12.50
CA MET A 126 16.93 4.32 -11.17
C MET A 126 18.38 4.85 -11.26
N HIS A 127 19.22 4.28 -12.12
CA HIS A 127 20.58 4.76 -12.30
C HIS A 127 20.64 6.11 -13.02
N LYS A 128 19.89 6.26 -14.11
CA LYS A 128 19.98 7.42 -15.00
C LYS A 128 19.27 8.65 -14.45
N ASP A 129 18.03 8.47 -13.99
CA ASP A 129 17.15 9.58 -13.65
C ASP A 129 17.21 9.93 -12.16
N LEU A 130 17.41 8.93 -11.28
CA LEU A 130 17.51 9.13 -9.84
C LEU A 130 18.95 9.18 -9.34
N LEU A 131 19.94 8.84 -10.19
CA LEU A 131 21.38 8.79 -9.85
C LEU A 131 21.69 7.85 -8.67
N ILE A 132 20.87 6.81 -8.49
CA ILE A 132 21.06 5.81 -7.46
C ILE A 132 21.81 4.64 -8.07
N SER A 133 23.06 4.44 -7.68
CA SER A 133 23.91 3.32 -8.12
C SER A 133 23.58 2.04 -7.35
N GLY A 134 23.91 0.90 -7.94
CA GLY A 134 23.71 -0.42 -7.36
C GLY A 134 22.53 -1.17 -7.98
N LYS A 135 22.35 -2.43 -7.56
CA LYS A 135 21.23 -3.24 -8.03
C LYS A 135 19.94 -2.82 -7.38
N MET A 136 18.83 -2.91 -8.11
CA MET A 136 17.49 -2.58 -7.59
C MET A 136 17.20 -3.30 -6.27
N GLU A 137 17.54 -4.58 -6.17
CA GLU A 137 17.32 -5.39 -4.96
C GLU A 137 18.09 -4.84 -3.76
N ASP A 138 19.35 -4.45 -3.92
CA ASP A 138 20.17 -3.88 -2.84
C ASP A 138 19.59 -2.56 -2.34
N VAL A 139 19.11 -1.71 -3.25
CA VAL A 139 18.47 -0.43 -2.93
C VAL A 139 17.15 -0.65 -2.18
N VAL A 140 16.32 -1.58 -2.63
CA VAL A 140 15.06 -1.94 -1.93
C VAL A 140 15.36 -2.46 -0.52
N MET A 141 16.36 -3.34 -0.36
CA MET A 141 16.76 -3.85 0.96
C MET A 141 17.32 -2.76 1.87
N HIS A 142 18.08 -1.81 1.31
CA HIS A 142 18.57 -0.65 2.06
C HIS A 142 17.41 0.21 2.58
N TYR A 143 16.44 0.53 1.74
CA TYR A 143 15.26 1.29 2.12
C TYR A 143 14.39 0.55 3.16
N ALA A 144 14.21 -0.77 3.01
CA ALA A 144 13.46 -1.57 3.97
C ALA A 144 14.12 -1.56 5.37
N LYS A 145 15.45 -1.73 5.43
CA LYS A 145 16.21 -1.64 6.69
C LYS A 145 16.12 -0.26 7.32
N ASN A 146 16.22 0.81 6.52
CA ASN A 146 16.08 2.19 7.02
C ASN A 146 14.68 2.43 7.58
N ALA A 147 13.64 1.98 6.89
CA ALA A 147 12.26 2.09 7.36
C ALA A 147 12.06 1.34 8.68
N LYS A 148 12.57 0.11 8.80
CA LYS A 148 12.53 -0.66 10.04
C LYS A 148 13.27 0.05 11.17
N ASN A 149 14.48 0.53 10.91
CA ASN A 149 15.30 1.23 11.92
C ASN A 149 14.67 2.56 12.38
N ALA A 150 13.91 3.23 11.50
CA ALA A 150 13.13 4.40 11.85
C ALA A 150 11.84 4.07 12.65
N GLY A 151 11.48 2.78 12.80
CA GLY A 151 10.33 2.33 13.59
C GLY A 151 9.03 2.19 12.80
N LEU A 152 9.08 2.12 11.47
CA LEU A 152 7.91 1.83 10.63
C LEU A 152 7.48 0.36 10.76
N ASP A 153 6.22 0.10 10.39
CA ASP A 153 5.62 -1.23 10.50
C ASP A 153 5.91 -2.14 9.30
N GLY A 154 6.30 -1.57 8.17
CA GLY A 154 6.55 -2.33 6.95
C GLY A 154 6.91 -1.47 5.75
N VAL A 155 6.89 -2.10 4.58
CA VAL A 155 7.16 -1.47 3.29
C VAL A 155 6.18 -1.87 2.20
N VAL A 156 6.03 -0.99 1.20
CA VAL A 156 5.51 -1.35 -0.12
C VAL A 156 6.68 -1.78 -0.99
N CYS A 157 6.63 -3.00 -1.51
CA CYS A 157 7.67 -3.59 -2.37
C CYS A 157 7.04 -4.52 -3.42
N SER A 158 7.82 -5.01 -4.36
CA SER A 158 7.37 -6.06 -5.28
C SER A 158 7.08 -7.37 -4.53
N PRO A 159 6.09 -8.17 -4.94
CA PRO A 159 5.90 -9.53 -4.39
C PRO A 159 7.15 -10.39 -4.47
N LEU A 160 7.99 -10.18 -5.49
CA LEU A 160 9.26 -10.90 -5.68
C LEU A 160 10.31 -10.56 -4.62
N GLU A 161 10.17 -9.41 -3.95
CA GLU A 161 11.08 -8.89 -2.93
C GLU A 161 10.66 -9.27 -1.49
N ALA A 162 9.41 -9.74 -1.30
CA ALA A 162 8.81 -9.96 0.02
C ALA A 162 9.64 -10.92 0.91
N ALA A 163 10.08 -12.05 0.36
CA ALA A 163 10.91 -13.01 1.11
C ALA A 163 12.25 -12.41 1.54
N ALA A 164 12.91 -11.62 0.68
CA ALA A 164 14.17 -10.95 0.99
C ALA A 164 13.98 -9.87 2.07
N VAL A 165 12.88 -9.10 2.00
CA VAL A 165 12.52 -8.11 3.03
C VAL A 165 12.32 -8.80 4.39
N HIS A 166 11.59 -9.91 4.45
CA HIS A 166 11.42 -10.69 5.69
C HIS A 166 12.73 -11.26 6.20
N GLY A 167 13.61 -11.73 5.31
CA GLY A 167 14.95 -12.19 5.66
C GLY A 167 15.81 -11.10 6.30
N ALA A 168 15.75 -9.87 5.74
CA ALA A 168 16.54 -8.74 6.20
C ALA A 168 15.94 -7.99 7.41
N CYS A 169 14.61 -7.93 7.49
CA CYS A 169 13.88 -7.12 8.46
C CYS A 169 13.11 -7.94 9.51
N GLY A 170 13.04 -9.26 9.35
CA GLY A 170 12.26 -10.15 10.22
C GLY A 170 10.80 -10.28 9.78
N LYS A 171 10.17 -11.42 10.16
CA LYS A 171 8.82 -11.81 9.72
C LYS A 171 7.69 -10.90 10.22
N SER A 172 7.92 -10.10 11.24
CA SER A 172 6.92 -9.14 11.75
C SER A 172 6.91 -7.80 10.99
N PHE A 173 7.91 -7.54 10.14
CA PHE A 173 7.99 -6.35 9.33
C PHE A 173 7.18 -6.56 8.06
N LEU A 174 6.08 -5.82 7.92
CA LEU A 174 5.03 -6.07 6.93
C LEU A 174 5.49 -5.78 5.49
N THR A 175 5.01 -6.60 4.57
CA THR A 175 5.14 -6.40 3.12
C THR A 175 3.78 -6.17 2.49
N VAL A 176 3.59 -5.02 1.86
CA VAL A 176 2.38 -4.66 1.10
C VAL A 176 2.76 -4.62 -0.37
N THR A 177 2.18 -5.52 -1.18
CA THR A 177 2.68 -5.79 -2.52
C THR A 177 1.63 -5.54 -3.60
N PRO A 178 1.81 -4.48 -4.42
CA PRO A 178 1.01 -4.22 -5.62
C PRO A 178 1.48 -5.07 -6.81
N GLY A 179 0.85 -4.87 -7.96
CA GLY A 179 1.26 -5.56 -9.20
C GLY A 179 0.66 -6.96 -9.33
N ILE A 180 -0.49 -7.18 -8.71
CA ILE A 180 -1.17 -8.48 -8.74
C ILE A 180 -2.09 -8.58 -9.96
N ARG A 181 -2.01 -9.72 -10.65
CA ARG A 181 -2.88 -10.08 -11.78
C ARG A 181 -3.28 -11.55 -11.66
N PHE A 182 -4.47 -11.91 -12.12
CA PHE A 182 -4.80 -13.33 -12.29
C PHE A 182 -3.97 -13.95 -13.42
N ALA A 183 -3.73 -15.25 -13.37
CA ALA A 183 -2.93 -15.97 -14.36
C ALA A 183 -3.51 -15.86 -15.79
N ASP A 184 -4.83 -15.75 -15.89
CA ASP A 184 -5.62 -15.59 -17.11
C ASP A 184 -5.91 -14.12 -17.47
N GLY A 185 -5.32 -13.16 -16.76
CA GLY A 185 -5.57 -11.72 -16.90
C GLY A 185 -4.52 -10.96 -17.71
N ASP A 186 -4.89 -9.74 -18.15
CA ASP A 186 -3.98 -8.81 -18.82
C ASP A 186 -2.94 -8.20 -17.85
N LYS A 187 -1.68 -8.12 -18.29
CA LYS A 187 -0.58 -7.53 -17.52
C LYS A 187 -0.71 -6.00 -17.36
N GLY A 188 -1.32 -5.33 -18.34
CA GLY A 188 -1.47 -3.87 -18.36
C GLY A 188 -0.13 -3.13 -18.30
N ASP A 189 -0.09 -2.02 -17.55
CA ASP A 189 1.04 -1.09 -17.38
C ASP A 189 2.09 -1.51 -16.34
N GLN A 190 1.93 -2.66 -15.70
CA GLN A 190 2.87 -3.16 -14.69
C GLN A 190 3.97 -4.01 -15.32
N SER A 191 5.24 -3.66 -15.05
CA SER A 191 6.40 -4.41 -15.55
C SER A 191 6.74 -5.63 -14.69
N ARG A 192 6.40 -5.61 -13.40
CA ARG A 192 6.68 -6.68 -12.42
C ARG A 192 5.37 -7.20 -11.82
N VAL A 193 4.68 -8.09 -12.55
CA VAL A 193 3.40 -8.69 -12.14
C VAL A 193 3.57 -10.08 -11.56
N THR A 194 2.66 -10.46 -10.66
CA THR A 194 2.58 -11.82 -10.12
C THR A 194 1.13 -12.20 -9.81
N THR A 195 0.85 -13.50 -9.60
CA THR A 195 -0.48 -13.97 -9.23
C THR A 195 -0.69 -13.92 -7.71
N PRO A 196 -1.95 -13.96 -7.22
CA PRO A 196 -2.22 -14.05 -5.79
C PRO A 196 -1.54 -15.23 -5.13
N GLU A 197 -1.58 -16.43 -5.76
CA GLU A 197 -0.93 -17.65 -5.25
C GLU A 197 0.59 -17.44 -5.14
N ARG A 198 1.21 -16.86 -6.17
CA ARG A 198 2.64 -16.63 -6.16
C ARG A 198 3.04 -15.59 -5.11
N ALA A 199 2.23 -14.56 -4.90
CA ALA A 199 2.43 -13.59 -3.81
C ALA A 199 2.32 -14.26 -2.42
N LYS A 200 1.40 -15.24 -2.26
CA LYS A 200 1.31 -16.09 -1.06
C LYS A 200 2.58 -16.89 -0.84
N GLU A 201 3.11 -17.55 -1.87
CA GLU A 201 4.32 -18.36 -1.81
C GLU A 201 5.58 -17.54 -1.49
N THR A 202 5.69 -16.34 -2.06
CA THR A 202 6.81 -15.42 -1.79
C THR A 202 6.70 -14.72 -0.45
N GLY A 203 5.60 -14.90 0.28
CA GLY A 203 5.45 -14.46 1.66
C GLY A 203 4.90 -13.05 1.82
N SER A 204 4.23 -12.48 0.82
CA SER A 204 3.53 -11.18 0.98
C SER A 204 2.52 -11.25 2.14
N ASP A 205 2.43 -10.18 2.95
CA ASP A 205 1.43 -10.07 4.03
C ASP A 205 0.13 -9.46 3.52
N TYR A 206 0.23 -8.43 2.68
CA TYR A 206 -0.90 -7.80 2.02
C TYR A 206 -0.64 -7.73 0.51
N ILE A 207 -1.67 -7.99 -0.27
CA ILE A 207 -1.64 -7.74 -1.71
C ILE A 207 -2.58 -6.58 -2.06
N VAL A 208 -2.15 -5.71 -2.98
CA VAL A 208 -2.99 -4.61 -3.48
C VAL A 208 -3.42 -4.92 -4.90
N VAL A 209 -4.73 -5.04 -5.10
CA VAL A 209 -5.34 -5.47 -6.36
C VAL A 209 -6.29 -4.40 -6.87
N GLY A 210 -6.01 -3.88 -8.07
CA GLY A 210 -6.85 -2.88 -8.75
C GLY A 210 -7.74 -3.52 -9.82
N ARG A 211 -7.45 -3.23 -11.10
CA ARG A 211 -8.24 -3.63 -12.28
C ARG A 211 -8.72 -5.09 -12.32
N PRO A 212 -7.95 -6.11 -11.87
CA PRO A 212 -8.47 -7.47 -11.79
C PRO A 212 -9.76 -7.62 -10.98
N ILE A 213 -10.02 -6.71 -10.03
CA ILE A 213 -11.25 -6.67 -9.25
C ILE A 213 -12.15 -5.51 -9.73
N THR A 214 -11.61 -4.29 -9.86
CA THR A 214 -12.43 -3.10 -10.13
C THR A 214 -13.03 -3.06 -11.53
N ALA A 215 -12.41 -3.71 -12.52
CA ALA A 215 -12.89 -3.81 -13.89
C ALA A 215 -13.52 -5.18 -14.21
N ALA A 216 -13.67 -6.09 -13.23
CA ALA A 216 -14.31 -7.36 -13.43
C ALA A 216 -15.82 -7.20 -13.67
N ALA A 217 -16.40 -8.10 -14.47
CA ALA A 217 -17.86 -8.15 -14.66
C ALA A 217 -18.60 -8.38 -13.33
N ASP A 218 -18.04 -9.21 -12.47
CA ASP A 218 -18.47 -9.42 -11.08
C ASP A 218 -17.30 -9.13 -10.12
N PRO A 219 -17.21 -7.92 -9.58
CA PRO A 219 -16.14 -7.54 -8.65
C PRO A 219 -16.13 -8.34 -7.35
N ALA A 220 -17.30 -8.74 -6.84
CA ALA A 220 -17.39 -9.51 -5.61
C ALA A 220 -16.83 -10.92 -5.79
N ALA A 221 -17.19 -11.61 -6.88
CA ALA A 221 -16.64 -12.92 -7.23
C ALA A 221 -15.12 -12.85 -7.52
N ALA A 222 -14.63 -11.78 -8.17
CA ALA A 222 -13.22 -11.57 -8.42
C ALA A 222 -12.43 -11.35 -7.12
N TYR A 223 -12.98 -10.59 -6.18
CA TYR A 223 -12.39 -10.40 -4.85
C TYR A 223 -12.34 -11.73 -4.08
N GLU A 224 -13.40 -12.50 -4.06
CA GLU A 224 -13.44 -13.83 -3.41
C GLU A 224 -12.43 -14.80 -4.02
N ARG A 225 -12.29 -14.80 -5.34
CA ARG A 225 -11.24 -15.57 -6.03
C ARG A 225 -9.86 -15.15 -5.50
N CYS A 226 -9.59 -13.84 -5.45
CA CYS A 226 -8.32 -13.31 -4.97
C CYS A 226 -8.04 -13.70 -3.50
N VAL A 227 -9.05 -13.62 -2.63
CA VAL A 227 -8.95 -14.05 -1.22
C VAL A 227 -8.63 -15.54 -1.13
N ARG A 228 -9.33 -16.37 -1.88
CA ARG A 228 -9.12 -17.83 -1.91
C ARG A 228 -7.73 -18.21 -2.39
N GLU A 229 -7.25 -17.56 -3.46
CA GLU A 229 -5.92 -17.81 -4.05
C GLU A 229 -4.78 -17.31 -3.14
N PHE A 230 -4.98 -16.20 -2.45
CA PHE A 230 -3.93 -15.57 -1.61
C PHE A 230 -3.94 -16.09 -0.16
N ILE A 231 -5.10 -16.22 0.46
CA ILE A 231 -5.22 -16.61 1.88
C ILE A 231 -5.38 -18.12 2.00
N GLY A 232 -6.26 -18.72 1.21
CA GLY A 232 -6.58 -20.16 1.20
C GLY A 232 -7.90 -20.45 1.81
#